data_ab7b7376a910409b8cb74c3c322fc02f
#
_entry.id   ab7b7376a910409b8cb74c3c322fc02f
#
_cell.length_a   1.000
_cell.length_b   1.000
_cell.length_c   1.000
_cell.angle_alpha   90.00
_cell.angle_beta   90.00
_cell.angle_gamma   90.00
#
_symmetry.space_group_name_H-M   'P 1'
#
loop_
_entity.id
_entity.type
_entity.pdbx_description
1 polymer ?
#
loop_
_entity_poly.entity_id
_entity_poly.type
_entity_poly.pdbx_seq_one_letter_code
_entity_poly.pdbx_strand_id
1 'polypeptide(L)'
;MDSSSLKSAQLLELMRQHLATDAGKEVTKKVGLVYQLNIAPKKIGVDEEIFVVDLKKGEVTKGPYQGKPDATFSFTDNDFLGIATGKTNPQIAFIRGAMNTHGSISAAQKFTPDIFPKPAKV
;
A
#
# COMPACT_ATOMS: atom_id res chain seq x y z
N MET A 1 12.79 6.84 -3.73
CA MET A 1 11.89 7.17 -2.62
C MET A 1 12.55 8.01 -1.54
N ASP A 2 13.84 8.26 -1.72
CA ASP A 2 14.62 8.95 -0.68
C ASP A 2 14.20 10.40 -0.48
N SER A 3 13.63 11.02 -1.52
CA SER A 3 13.23 12.42 -1.46
C SER A 3 11.85 12.64 -0.86
N SER A 4 11.14 11.57 -0.53
CA SER A 4 9.79 11.69 0.01
C SER A 4 9.82 12.13 1.47
N SER A 5 8.94 13.05 1.83
CA SER A 5 8.74 13.46 3.21
C SER A 5 7.73 12.59 3.94
N LEU A 6 7.11 11.64 3.25
CA LEU A 6 6.10 10.76 3.84
C LEU A 6 6.75 9.68 4.70
N LYS A 7 6.17 9.41 5.85
CA LYS A 7 6.58 8.28 6.69
C LYS A 7 6.30 6.97 5.97
N SER A 8 5.24 6.93 5.18
CA SER A 8 4.87 5.77 4.38
C SER A 8 5.97 5.34 3.41
N ALA A 9 6.78 6.28 2.94
CA ALA A 9 7.86 5.97 2.00
C ALA A 9 8.86 5.00 2.62
N GLN A 10 9.15 5.15 3.90
CA GLN A 10 10.06 4.23 4.60
C GLN A 10 9.45 2.83 4.70
N LEU A 11 8.16 2.76 5.01
CA LEU A 11 7.47 1.48 5.09
C LEU A 11 7.42 0.82 3.71
N LEU A 12 7.19 1.58 2.67
CA LEU A 12 7.16 1.05 1.30
C LEU A 12 8.54 0.59 0.85
N GLU A 13 9.60 1.24 1.31
CA GLU A 13 10.95 0.77 1.05
C GLU A 13 11.22 -0.57 1.75
N LEU A 14 10.73 -0.73 2.99
CA LEU A 14 10.79 -2.00 3.69
C LEU A 14 9.98 -3.07 2.96
N MET A 15 8.82 -2.69 2.43
CA MET A 15 7.99 -3.59 1.64
C MET A 15 8.74 -4.06 0.39
N ARG A 16 9.42 -3.14 -0.29
CA ARG A 16 10.21 -3.48 -1.46
C ARG A 16 11.29 -4.52 -1.12
N GLN A 17 11.98 -4.32 -0.01
CA GLN A 17 13.01 -5.26 0.45
C GLN A 17 12.38 -6.59 0.86
N HIS A 18 11.23 -6.53 1.54
CA HIS A 18 10.52 -7.73 1.99
C HIS A 18 10.10 -8.60 0.81
N LEU A 19 9.64 -8.00 -0.28
CA LEU A 19 9.17 -8.73 -1.44
C LEU A 19 10.31 -9.49 -2.15
N ALA A 20 11.55 -9.14 -1.89
CA ALA A 20 12.69 -9.87 -2.40
C ALA A 20 13.02 -11.11 -1.57
N THR A 21 12.44 -11.25 -0.38
CA THR A 21 12.66 -12.42 0.48
C THR A 21 11.71 -13.54 0.12
N ASP A 22 11.98 -14.75 0.66
CA ASP A 22 11.10 -15.89 0.44
C ASP A 22 9.69 -15.63 0.98
N ALA A 23 9.59 -15.01 2.16
CA ALA A 23 8.29 -14.64 2.73
C ALA A 23 7.54 -13.67 1.83
N GLY A 24 8.25 -12.70 1.25
CA GLY A 24 7.65 -11.75 0.33
C GLY A 24 7.20 -12.39 -0.97
N LYS A 25 7.96 -13.36 -1.47
CA LYS A 25 7.57 -14.09 -2.67
C LYS A 25 6.30 -14.90 -2.44
N GLU A 26 6.09 -15.39 -1.23
CA GLU A 26 4.84 -16.08 -0.88
C GLU A 26 3.67 -15.10 -0.93
N VAL A 27 3.84 -13.88 -0.42
CA VAL A 27 2.81 -12.84 -0.51
C VAL A 27 2.48 -12.53 -1.97
N THR A 28 3.50 -12.34 -2.79
CA THR A 28 3.34 -12.08 -4.22
C THR A 28 2.52 -13.19 -4.89
N LYS A 29 2.88 -14.41 -4.61
CA LYS A 29 2.23 -15.59 -5.19
C LYS A 29 0.78 -15.71 -4.71
N LYS A 30 0.54 -15.43 -3.43
CA LYS A 30 -0.76 -15.58 -2.81
C LYS A 30 -1.75 -14.51 -3.28
N VAL A 31 -1.30 -13.27 -3.40
CA VAL A 31 -2.17 -12.15 -3.76
C VAL A 31 -2.26 -11.97 -5.28
N GLY A 32 -1.13 -11.84 -5.96
CA GLY A 32 -1.07 -11.77 -7.41
C GLY A 32 -1.79 -10.58 -8.04
N LEU A 33 -1.84 -9.46 -7.35
CA LEU A 33 -2.57 -8.27 -7.78
C LEU A 33 -1.66 -7.04 -7.78
N VAL A 34 -2.08 -6.01 -8.52
CA VAL A 34 -1.36 -4.73 -8.56
C VAL A 34 -2.20 -3.68 -7.85
N TYR A 35 -1.60 -3.02 -6.86
CA TYR A 35 -2.23 -1.93 -6.14
C TYR A 35 -1.51 -0.62 -6.41
N GLN A 36 -2.27 0.43 -6.70
CA GLN A 36 -1.74 1.78 -6.75
C GLN A 36 -2.16 2.51 -5.49
N LEU A 37 -1.20 3.16 -4.85
CA LEU A 37 -1.42 3.86 -3.58
C LEU A 37 -1.19 5.35 -3.80
N ASN A 38 -2.23 6.15 -3.60
CA ASN A 38 -2.13 7.60 -3.65
C ASN A 38 -2.10 8.09 -2.20
N ILE A 39 -0.94 8.53 -1.75
CA ILE A 39 -0.72 8.86 -0.33
C ILE A 39 -0.49 10.35 -0.19
N ALA A 40 -1.38 11.01 0.56
CA ALA A 40 -1.31 12.44 0.82
C ALA A 40 -0.66 12.69 2.18
N PRO A 41 0.14 13.76 2.32
CA PRO A 41 0.77 14.05 3.61
C PRO A 41 -0.23 14.40 4.71
N LYS A 42 -1.31 15.09 4.37
CA LYS A 42 -2.28 15.55 5.38
C LYS A 42 -3.73 15.35 4.97
N LYS A 43 -4.05 15.47 3.69
CA LYS A 43 -5.43 15.44 3.23
C LYS A 43 -5.49 14.74 1.87
N ILE A 44 -6.39 13.79 1.73
CA ILE A 44 -6.60 13.08 0.46
C ILE A 44 -6.85 14.08 -0.66
N GLY A 45 -6.15 13.90 -1.77
CA GLY A 45 -6.27 14.74 -2.94
C GLY A 45 -5.34 15.94 -2.96
N VAL A 46 -4.55 16.16 -1.89
CA VAL A 46 -3.65 17.30 -1.78
C VAL A 46 -2.22 16.81 -1.66
N ASP A 47 -1.38 17.16 -2.62
CA ASP A 47 0.05 16.83 -2.64
C ASP A 47 0.31 15.32 -2.55
N GLU A 48 -0.55 14.53 -3.16
CA GLU A 48 -0.43 13.07 -3.12
C GLU A 48 0.83 12.61 -3.84
N GLU A 49 1.49 11.61 -3.23
CA GLU A 49 2.54 10.86 -3.89
C GLU A 49 1.98 9.50 -4.26
N ILE A 50 2.31 9.03 -5.44
CA ILE A 50 1.76 7.80 -5.98
C ILE A 50 2.82 6.72 -5.92
N PHE A 51 2.44 5.56 -5.39
CA PHE A 51 3.30 4.38 -5.32
C PHE A 51 2.52 3.18 -5.88
N VAL A 52 3.24 2.21 -6.43
CA VAL A 52 2.66 0.98 -6.92
C VAL A 52 3.26 -0.19 -6.16
N VAL A 53 2.39 -1.01 -5.56
CA VAL A 53 2.78 -2.28 -4.97
C VAL A 53 2.34 -3.36 -5.95
N ASP A 54 3.28 -3.84 -6.75
CA ASP A 54 3.01 -4.84 -7.79
C ASP A 54 3.27 -6.23 -7.22
N LEU A 55 2.20 -6.90 -6.84
CA LEU A 55 2.28 -8.24 -6.27
C LEU A 55 2.12 -9.33 -7.34
N LYS A 56 2.26 -8.97 -8.62
CA LYS A 56 2.46 -9.94 -9.70
C LYS A 56 3.95 -10.15 -9.94
N LYS A 57 4.74 -9.06 -9.87
CA LYS A 57 6.18 -9.11 -10.10
C LYS A 57 6.97 -9.10 -8.80
N GLY A 58 6.34 -8.69 -7.67
CA GLY A 58 7.05 -8.54 -6.42
C GLY A 58 7.89 -7.27 -6.36
N GLU A 59 7.34 -6.16 -6.82
CA GLU A 59 8.04 -4.88 -6.89
C GLU A 59 7.23 -3.77 -6.23
N VAL A 60 7.94 -2.78 -5.71
CA VAL A 60 7.34 -1.52 -5.26
C VAL A 60 8.05 -0.41 -6.01
N THR A 61 7.27 0.43 -6.68
CA THR A 61 7.82 1.55 -7.46
C THR A 61 7.09 2.83 -7.08
N LYS A 62 7.72 3.97 -7.37
CA LYS A 62 7.12 5.28 -7.19
C LYS A 62 6.61 5.77 -8.54
N GLY A 63 5.43 6.42 -8.52
CA GLY A 63 4.78 6.94 -9.72
C GLY A 63 3.60 6.08 -10.12
N PRO A 64 2.77 6.59 -11.05
CA PRO A 64 1.57 5.87 -11.46
C PRO A 64 1.92 4.59 -12.23
N TYR A 65 1.07 3.57 -12.05
CA TYR A 65 1.21 2.33 -12.80
C TYR A 65 0.92 2.59 -14.28
N GLN A 66 1.70 1.99 -15.15
CA GLN A 66 1.56 2.21 -16.58
C GLN A 66 0.42 1.44 -17.21
N GLY A 67 -0.15 0.51 -16.50
CA GLY A 67 -1.32 -0.22 -16.95
C GLY A 67 -2.52 0.16 -16.11
N LYS A 68 -3.44 -0.78 -15.97
CA LYS A 68 -4.62 -0.62 -15.11
C LYS A 68 -4.38 -1.41 -13.84
N PRO A 69 -4.22 -0.77 -12.69
CA PRO A 69 -4.06 -1.52 -11.44
C PRO A 69 -5.35 -2.22 -11.08
N ASP A 70 -5.24 -3.31 -10.35
CA ASP A 70 -6.42 -4.06 -9.90
C ASP A 70 -7.25 -3.25 -8.92
N ALA A 71 -6.60 -2.45 -8.09
CA ALA A 71 -7.27 -1.51 -7.19
C ALA A 71 -6.37 -0.31 -6.96
N THR A 72 -6.99 0.85 -6.71
CA THR A 72 -6.30 2.08 -6.36
C THR A 72 -6.87 2.56 -5.04
N PHE A 73 -5.99 2.90 -4.10
CA PHE A 73 -6.38 3.42 -2.80
C PHE A 73 -5.84 4.83 -2.63
N SER A 74 -6.66 5.68 -2.01
CA SER A 74 -6.23 7.04 -1.64
C SER A 74 -6.42 7.20 -0.14
N PHE A 75 -5.38 7.61 0.55
CA PHE A 75 -5.40 7.85 2.00
C PHE A 75 -4.28 8.81 2.38
N THR A 76 -4.34 9.25 3.65
CA THR A 76 -3.26 10.07 4.17
C THR A 76 -2.11 9.19 4.64
N ASP A 77 -0.95 9.83 4.84
CA ASP A 77 0.25 9.16 5.33
C ASP A 77 -0.02 8.41 6.65
N ASN A 78 -0.68 9.09 7.59
CA ASN A 78 -0.98 8.48 8.89
C ASN A 78 -1.95 7.32 8.77
N ASP A 79 -2.97 7.46 7.94
CA ASP A 79 -3.97 6.40 7.76
C ASP A 79 -3.38 5.18 7.07
N PHE A 80 -2.52 5.40 6.08
CA PHE A 80 -1.83 4.27 5.45
C PHE A 80 -0.97 3.52 6.45
N LEU A 81 -0.22 4.24 7.28
CA LEU A 81 0.61 3.60 8.30
C LEU A 81 -0.22 2.79 9.29
N GLY A 82 -1.38 3.33 9.69
CA GLY A 82 -2.29 2.61 10.56
C GLY A 82 -2.78 1.31 9.95
N ILE A 83 -3.15 1.35 8.68
CA ILE A 83 -3.60 0.16 7.96
C ILE A 83 -2.48 -0.86 7.82
N ALA A 84 -1.32 -0.41 7.38
CA ALA A 84 -0.19 -1.30 7.12
C ALA A 84 0.36 -1.95 8.38
N THR A 85 0.26 -1.29 9.51
CA THR A 85 0.74 -1.83 10.79
C THR A 85 -0.34 -2.60 11.56
N GLY A 86 -1.55 -2.66 11.01
CA GLY A 86 -2.64 -3.40 11.63
C GLY A 86 -3.41 -2.66 12.69
N LYS A 87 -3.11 -1.38 12.92
CA LYS A 87 -3.82 -0.57 13.92
C LYS A 87 -5.21 -0.15 13.44
N THR A 88 -5.39 -0.03 12.12
CA THR A 88 -6.63 0.39 11.52
C THR A 88 -7.09 -0.67 10.53
N ASN A 89 -8.34 -1.09 10.65
CA ASN A 89 -8.93 -2.04 9.71
C ASN A 89 -9.25 -1.30 8.41
N PRO A 90 -8.80 -1.81 7.23
CA PRO A 90 -9.08 -1.13 5.96
C PRO A 90 -10.56 -0.94 5.68
N GLN A 91 -11.39 -1.90 6.04
CA GLN A 91 -12.83 -1.78 5.82
C GLN A 91 -13.43 -0.66 6.67
N ILE A 92 -12.98 -0.52 7.90
CA ILE A 92 -13.44 0.56 8.78
C ILE A 92 -12.93 1.90 8.24
N ALA A 93 -11.70 1.97 7.77
CA ALA A 93 -11.15 3.18 7.18
C ALA A 93 -11.97 3.62 5.96
N PHE A 94 -12.37 2.67 5.12
CA PHE A 94 -13.20 2.96 3.96
C PHE A 94 -14.56 3.51 4.37
N ILE A 95 -15.21 2.89 5.34
CA ILE A 95 -16.53 3.32 5.83
C ILE A 95 -16.46 4.72 6.42
N ARG A 96 -15.38 5.04 7.12
CA ARG A 96 -15.21 6.34 7.78
C ARG A 96 -14.75 7.44 6.81
N GLY A 97 -14.50 7.09 5.55
CA GLY A 97 -14.00 8.06 4.59
C GLY A 97 -12.50 8.34 4.72
N ALA A 98 -11.79 7.57 5.52
CA ALA A 98 -10.34 7.72 5.68
C ALA A 98 -9.56 7.09 4.54
N MET A 99 -10.23 6.30 3.71
CA MET A 99 -9.63 5.65 2.55
C MET A 99 -10.64 5.64 1.42
N ASN A 100 -10.22 6.06 0.23
CA ASN A 100 -11.02 5.92 -0.98
C ASN A 100 -10.51 4.73 -1.78
N THR A 101 -11.41 4.00 -2.41
CA THR A 101 -11.06 2.80 -3.15
C THR A 101 -11.66 2.88 -4.55
N HIS A 102 -10.85 2.57 -5.56
CA HIS A 102 -11.28 2.46 -6.95
C HIS A 102 -10.79 1.14 -7.50
N GLY A 103 -11.55 0.59 -8.44
CA GLY A 103 -11.19 -0.64 -9.12
C GLY A 103 -11.97 -1.84 -8.58
N SER A 104 -11.35 -3.01 -8.61
CA SER A 104 -11.99 -4.25 -8.23
C SER A 104 -12.22 -4.34 -6.73
N ILE A 105 -13.46 -4.59 -6.33
CA ILE A 105 -13.81 -4.81 -4.92
C ILE A 105 -13.12 -6.06 -4.39
N SER A 106 -13.06 -7.11 -5.20
CA SER A 106 -12.35 -8.34 -4.81
C SER A 106 -10.87 -8.08 -4.55
N ALA A 107 -10.23 -7.28 -5.41
CA ALA A 107 -8.84 -6.92 -5.20
C ALA A 107 -8.66 -6.09 -3.93
N ALA A 108 -9.58 -5.15 -3.68
CA ALA A 108 -9.51 -4.32 -2.50
C ALA A 108 -9.63 -5.15 -1.22
N GLN A 109 -10.42 -6.20 -1.23
CA GLN A 109 -10.60 -7.04 -0.05
C GLN A 109 -9.34 -7.83 0.32
N LYS A 110 -8.45 -8.03 -0.64
CA LYS A 110 -7.18 -8.71 -0.37
C LYS A 110 -6.09 -7.78 0.15
N PHE A 111 -6.37 -6.48 0.18
CA PHE A 111 -5.44 -5.49 0.73
C PHE A 111 -5.58 -5.47 2.25
N THR A 112 -4.76 -6.26 2.91
CA THR A 112 -4.80 -6.45 4.36
C THR A 112 -3.43 -6.14 4.96
N PRO A 113 -3.35 -5.90 6.28
CA PRO A 113 -2.06 -5.69 6.93
C PRO A 113 -1.09 -6.85 6.75
N ASP A 114 -1.60 -8.05 6.49
CA ASP A 114 -0.75 -9.24 6.37
C ASP A 114 0.19 -9.20 5.19
N ILE A 115 -0.12 -8.39 4.15
CA ILE A 115 0.76 -8.31 2.99
C ILE A 115 1.99 -7.45 3.25
N PHE A 116 1.99 -6.66 4.31
CA PHE A 116 3.12 -5.78 4.65
C PHE A 116 4.05 -6.45 5.64
N PRO A 117 5.36 -6.12 5.59
CA PRO A 117 6.28 -6.63 6.59
C PRO A 117 5.89 -6.10 7.96
N LYS A 118 5.96 -6.96 8.97
CA LYS A 118 5.66 -6.52 10.32
C LYS A 118 6.83 -5.69 10.84
N PRO A 119 6.55 -4.66 11.63
CA PRO A 119 7.62 -3.89 12.25
C PRO A 119 8.51 -4.81 13.06
N ALA A 120 9.79 -4.48 13.14
CA ALA A 120 10.72 -5.25 13.93
C ALA A 120 10.21 -5.30 15.37
N LYS A 121 10.26 -6.48 15.95
CA LYS A 121 9.91 -6.63 17.34
C LYS A 121 10.97 -6.02 18.20
N VAL A 122 10.54 -5.22 19.09
CA VAL A 122 11.42 -4.60 20.05
C VAL A 122 11.00 -4.94 21.44
#